data_3b19fa1b16342ee4fa31cc845c89628d
#
_entry.id   3b19fa1b16342ee4fa31cc845c89628d
#
_cell.length_a   1.000
_cell.length_b   1.000
_cell.length_c   1.000
_cell.angle_alpha   90.00
_cell.angle_beta   90.00
_cell.angle_gamma   90.00
#
_symmetry.space_group_name_H-M   'P 1'
#
loop_
_entity.id
_entity.type
_entity.pdbx_description
1 polymer ?
#
loop_
_entity_poly.entity_id
_entity_poly.type
_entity_poly.pdbx_seq_one_letter_code
_entity_poly.pdbx_strand_id
1 'polypeptide(L)'
;PLLARSMGWEWAFIIIGVLGYIWMGLWVWLYDKPSKSKHVNKAELTYIEQDENLEKVEAEKETETAAEEKTIGFLKCFSYRQTWSFIVGKLMTDGVWWFFLFWAPAYFSDQYGYSSDSGMGIALIFTLYAIVTVLSIGGGYLPTYFVDKKGMNPYIGRMRAMLIFACFPLLGLIAQPMGEYSAWWPAIIIGLLGAGHQAWSANLYSTIGDMFPKSTVATITGIGAMAGGIGSFLINKGSGMLFTYADGQGSAFSFMGFDGKPGAYMIVFCICSVAYLVG
;
A
#
# COMPACT_ATOMS: atom_id res chain seq x y z
N PRO A 1 -9.91 10.34 -16.32
CA PRO A 1 -11.04 10.22 -17.29
C PRO A 1 -11.38 11.53 -17.98
N LEU A 2 -11.56 12.67 -17.24
CA LEU A 2 -11.95 13.96 -17.81
C LEU A 2 -10.99 14.46 -18.91
N LEU A 3 -9.68 14.45 -18.63
CA LEU A 3 -8.66 14.85 -19.60
C LEU A 3 -8.67 13.94 -20.84
N ALA A 4 -8.75 12.62 -20.63
CA ALA A 4 -8.75 11.66 -21.73
C ALA A 4 -10.00 11.83 -22.63
N ARG A 5 -11.14 12.20 -22.04
CA ARG A 5 -12.37 12.44 -22.79
C ARG A 5 -12.35 13.77 -23.57
N SER A 6 -11.77 14.83 -23.01
CA SER A 6 -11.77 16.16 -23.62
C SER A 6 -10.65 16.38 -24.63
N MET A 7 -9.48 15.79 -24.42
CA MET A 7 -8.26 16.07 -25.19
C MET A 7 -7.59 14.81 -25.77
N GLY A 8 -8.10 13.62 -25.45
CA GLY A 8 -7.46 12.35 -25.81
C GLY A 8 -6.57 11.81 -24.67
N TRP A 9 -6.35 10.50 -24.69
CA TRP A 9 -5.59 9.82 -23.63
C TRP A 9 -4.11 10.23 -23.63
N GLU A 10 -3.53 10.56 -24.76
CA GLU A 10 -2.15 11.01 -24.92
C GLU A 10 -1.89 12.27 -24.10
N TRP A 11 -2.81 13.23 -24.13
CA TRP A 11 -2.69 14.48 -23.38
C TRP A 11 -2.75 14.26 -21.87
N ALA A 12 -3.50 13.25 -21.42
CA ALA A 12 -3.49 12.91 -19.99
C ALA A 12 -2.10 12.49 -19.51
N PHE A 13 -1.37 11.68 -20.29
CA PHE A 13 0.02 11.30 -19.99
C PHE A 13 1.00 12.47 -20.10
N ILE A 14 0.86 13.29 -21.15
CA ILE A 14 1.72 14.45 -21.37
C ILE A 14 1.59 15.45 -20.21
N ILE A 15 0.36 15.79 -19.80
CA ILE A 15 0.11 16.74 -18.70
C ILE A 15 0.69 16.22 -17.39
N ILE A 16 0.46 14.96 -17.04
CA ILE A 16 0.98 14.34 -15.83
C ILE A 16 2.52 14.30 -15.88
N GLY A 17 3.10 13.95 -17.04
CA GLY A 17 4.54 13.95 -17.25
C GLY A 17 5.16 15.35 -17.06
N VAL A 18 4.55 16.38 -17.63
CA VAL A 18 5.00 17.79 -17.48
C VAL A 18 4.93 18.22 -16.02
N LEU A 19 3.86 17.90 -15.29
CA LEU A 19 3.75 18.16 -13.86
C LEU A 19 4.88 17.47 -13.07
N GLY A 20 5.24 16.23 -13.45
CA GLY A 20 6.37 15.51 -12.88
C GLY A 20 7.71 16.22 -13.13
N TYR A 21 7.93 16.74 -14.34
CA TYR A 21 9.14 17.52 -14.65
C TYR A 21 9.18 18.85 -13.88
N ILE A 22 8.06 19.55 -13.75
CA ILE A 22 7.95 20.76 -12.92
C ILE A 22 8.31 20.42 -11.47
N TRP A 23 7.75 19.36 -10.92
CA TRP A 23 8.07 18.88 -9.57
C TRP A 23 9.55 18.53 -9.42
N MET A 24 10.14 17.83 -10.38
CA MET A 24 11.56 17.50 -10.38
C MET A 24 12.44 18.76 -10.40
N GLY A 25 12.08 19.76 -11.22
CA GLY A 25 12.77 21.06 -11.24
C GLY A 25 12.70 21.77 -9.89
N LEU A 26 11.52 21.81 -9.27
CA LEU A 26 11.34 22.37 -7.93
C LEU A 26 12.15 21.61 -6.89
N TRP A 27 12.17 20.28 -6.96
CA TRP A 27 12.95 19.45 -6.06
C TRP A 27 14.44 19.75 -6.15
N VAL A 28 15.02 19.77 -7.36
CA VAL A 28 16.43 20.09 -7.58
C VAL A 28 16.78 21.49 -7.09
N TRP A 29 15.85 22.43 -7.20
CA TRP A 29 16.06 23.81 -6.78
C TRP A 29 15.93 24.03 -5.27
N LEU A 30 14.98 23.33 -4.62
CA LEU A 30 14.65 23.55 -3.21
C LEU A 30 15.35 22.57 -2.26
N TYR A 31 15.71 21.35 -2.75
CA TYR A 31 16.25 20.31 -1.90
C TYR A 31 17.76 20.44 -1.75
N ASP A 32 18.17 20.61 -0.50
CA ASP A 32 19.56 20.51 -0.07
C ASP A 32 19.68 19.47 1.07
N LYS A 33 20.86 18.84 1.17
CA LYS A 33 21.16 18.00 2.36
C LYS A 33 21.09 18.88 3.60
N PRO A 34 20.59 18.38 4.76
CA PRO A 34 20.50 19.18 5.99
C PRO A 34 21.80 19.91 6.36
N SER A 35 22.95 19.25 6.20
CA SER A 35 24.28 19.81 6.46
C SER A 35 24.69 20.96 5.51
N LYS A 36 24.02 21.11 4.35
CA LYS A 36 24.28 22.15 3.35
C LYS A 36 23.14 23.17 3.25
N SER A 37 22.01 22.88 3.86
CA SER A 37 20.83 23.73 3.80
C SER A 37 21.03 25.03 4.58
N LYS A 38 20.70 26.14 3.95
CA LYS A 38 20.71 27.46 4.59
C LYS A 38 19.54 27.69 5.56
N HIS A 39 18.54 26.81 5.51
CA HIS A 39 17.31 26.92 6.28
C HIS A 39 17.37 26.11 7.59
N VAL A 40 18.36 25.24 7.75
CA VAL A 40 18.56 24.41 8.95
C VAL A 40 19.49 25.13 9.92
N ASN A 41 19.03 25.35 11.15
CA ASN A 41 19.87 25.94 12.20
C ASN A 41 20.77 24.86 12.85
N LYS A 42 21.78 25.32 13.62
CA LYS A 42 22.76 24.41 14.24
C LYS A 42 22.13 23.42 15.23
N ALA A 43 21.13 23.85 15.99
CA ALA A 43 20.45 22.97 16.96
C ALA A 43 19.65 21.88 16.24
N GLU A 44 18.95 22.25 15.17
CA GLU A 44 18.22 21.33 14.33
C GLU A 44 19.14 20.34 13.61
N LEU A 45 20.27 20.82 13.07
CA LEU A 45 21.27 19.96 12.46
C LEU A 45 21.83 18.94 13.47
N THR A 46 22.16 19.39 14.69
CA THR A 46 22.62 18.49 15.76
C THR A 46 21.57 17.43 16.09
N TYR A 47 20.29 17.83 16.13
CA TYR A 47 19.19 16.88 16.36
C TYR A 47 19.04 15.87 15.22
N ILE A 48 19.12 16.31 13.97
CA ILE A 48 19.03 15.44 12.78
C ILE A 48 20.20 14.44 12.73
N GLU A 49 21.41 14.90 13.09
CA GLU A 49 22.63 14.09 13.06
C GLU A 49 22.86 13.31 14.36
N GLN A 50 21.96 13.39 15.33
CA GLN A 50 22.10 12.75 16.63
C GLN A 50 22.28 11.23 16.52
N ASP A 51 21.49 10.60 15.66
CA ASP A 51 21.55 9.16 15.44
C ASP A 51 22.84 8.74 14.75
N GLU A 52 23.31 9.51 13.76
CA GLU A 52 24.58 9.26 13.08
C GLU A 52 25.79 9.41 14.03
N ASN A 53 25.70 10.37 14.95
CA ASN A 53 26.75 10.60 15.95
C ASN A 53 26.76 9.51 17.03
N LEU A 54 25.58 8.99 17.43
CA LEU A 54 25.49 7.85 18.33
C LEU A 54 26.07 6.58 17.68
N GLU A 55 25.75 6.34 16.41
CA GLU A 55 26.32 5.21 15.64
C GLU A 55 27.85 5.33 15.48
N LYS A 56 28.38 6.55 15.24
CA LYS A 56 29.83 6.77 15.19
C LYS A 56 30.53 6.52 16.53
N VAL A 57 29.91 6.97 17.63
CA VAL A 57 30.43 6.75 19.00
C VAL A 57 30.35 5.26 19.38
N GLU A 58 29.32 4.56 18.97
CA GLU A 58 29.22 3.09 19.15
C GLU A 58 30.26 2.36 18.26
N ALA A 59 30.39 2.77 16.99
CA ALA A 59 31.37 2.24 16.07
C ALA A 59 32.83 2.52 16.54
N GLU A 60 33.12 3.68 17.11
CA GLU A 60 34.41 3.99 17.70
C GLU A 60 34.71 3.13 18.96
N LYS A 61 33.71 2.78 19.75
CA LYS A 61 33.85 1.83 20.88
C LYS A 61 33.99 0.39 20.41
N GLU A 62 33.44 0.04 19.27
CA GLU A 62 33.57 -1.27 18.63
C GLU A 62 34.80 -1.38 17.73
N THR A 63 35.58 -0.30 17.50
CA THR A 63 36.75 -0.29 16.62
C THR A 63 37.94 -1.14 17.17
N GLU A 64 37.86 -1.68 18.37
CA GLU A 64 38.73 -2.78 18.78
C GLU A 64 38.28 -4.15 18.26
N THR A 65 37.09 -4.26 17.68
CA THR A 65 36.54 -5.46 17.02
C THR A 65 35.84 -5.13 15.73
N ALA A 66 36.43 -4.26 14.89
CA ALA A 66 35.86 -3.85 13.63
C ALA A 66 35.62 -5.02 12.66
N ALA A 67 34.44 -5.63 12.77
CA ALA A 67 33.83 -6.27 11.63
C ALA A 67 33.11 -5.14 10.85
N GLU A 68 33.65 -4.74 9.67
CA GLU A 68 32.91 -4.01 8.65
C GLU A 68 31.44 -4.48 8.68
N GLU A 69 30.47 -3.56 8.72
CA GLU A 69 29.05 -3.92 8.51
C GLU A 69 28.96 -4.63 7.15
N LYS A 70 29.17 -5.93 7.15
CA LYS A 70 29.17 -6.73 5.92
C LYS A 70 27.77 -6.69 5.37
N THR A 71 27.62 -5.98 4.27
CA THR A 71 26.39 -6.03 3.46
C THR A 71 25.98 -7.49 3.28
N ILE A 72 24.78 -7.84 3.73
CA ILE A 72 24.26 -9.19 3.59
C ILE A 72 24.08 -9.46 2.10
N GLY A 73 24.77 -10.44 1.55
CA GLY A 73 24.64 -10.81 0.13
C GLY A 73 23.20 -11.21 -0.22
N PHE A 74 22.76 -10.90 -1.45
CA PHE A 74 21.39 -11.10 -1.90
C PHE A 74 20.83 -12.49 -1.57
N LEU A 75 21.54 -13.56 -1.90
CA LEU A 75 21.09 -14.94 -1.61
C LEU A 75 21.02 -15.22 -0.10
N LYS A 76 21.91 -14.61 0.68
CA LYS A 76 21.93 -14.78 2.13
C LYS A 76 20.73 -14.12 2.80
N CYS A 77 20.10 -13.11 2.17
CA CYS A 77 18.88 -12.50 2.67
C CYS A 77 17.75 -13.53 2.85
N PHE A 78 17.69 -14.56 2.00
CA PHE A 78 16.68 -15.62 2.08
C PHE A 78 16.89 -16.61 3.24
N SER A 79 18.03 -16.55 3.94
CA SER A 79 18.27 -17.37 5.13
C SER A 79 17.56 -16.84 6.39
N TYR A 80 17.07 -15.60 6.36
CA TYR A 80 16.43 -14.96 7.49
C TYR A 80 14.91 -15.17 7.48
N ARG A 81 14.33 -15.60 8.59
CA ARG A 81 12.88 -15.77 8.73
C ARG A 81 12.11 -14.47 8.51
N GLN A 82 12.70 -13.35 8.92
CA GLN A 82 12.13 -12.00 8.75
C GLN A 82 11.93 -11.67 7.28
N THR A 83 12.87 -12.06 6.41
CA THR A 83 12.74 -11.89 4.96
C THR A 83 11.52 -12.65 4.42
N TRP A 84 11.33 -13.89 4.85
CA TRP A 84 10.17 -14.69 4.42
C TRP A 84 8.85 -14.14 4.95
N SER A 85 8.82 -13.68 6.20
CA SER A 85 7.64 -12.99 6.74
C SER A 85 7.29 -11.77 5.90
N PHE A 86 8.29 -10.98 5.51
CA PHE A 86 8.08 -9.83 4.64
C PHE A 86 7.63 -10.22 3.24
N ILE A 87 8.22 -11.26 2.63
CA ILE A 87 7.82 -11.81 1.34
C ILE A 87 6.35 -12.22 1.37
N VAL A 88 5.94 -13.02 2.36
CA VAL A 88 4.55 -13.50 2.49
C VAL A 88 3.60 -12.32 2.71
N GLY A 89 3.94 -11.41 3.62
CA GLY A 89 3.14 -10.20 3.86
C GLY A 89 2.92 -9.40 2.59
N LYS A 90 3.97 -9.11 1.82
CA LYS A 90 3.88 -8.35 0.56
C LYS A 90 3.12 -9.11 -0.53
N LEU A 91 3.40 -10.40 -0.69
CA LEU A 91 2.71 -11.25 -1.67
C LEU A 91 1.19 -11.24 -1.47
N MET A 92 0.76 -11.40 -0.20
CA MET A 92 -0.66 -11.47 0.13
C MET A 92 -1.36 -10.11 0.04
N THR A 93 -0.72 -9.04 0.50
CA THR A 93 -1.39 -7.75 0.70
C THR A 93 -1.32 -6.81 -0.49
N ASP A 94 -0.21 -6.77 -1.22
CA ASP A 94 -0.08 -5.92 -2.41
C ASP A 94 -1.06 -6.37 -3.51
N GLY A 95 -1.29 -7.69 -3.64
CA GLY A 95 -2.27 -8.21 -4.58
C GLY A 95 -3.66 -7.63 -4.35
N VAL A 96 -4.08 -7.50 -3.08
CA VAL A 96 -5.38 -6.90 -2.70
C VAL A 96 -5.48 -5.44 -3.15
N TRP A 97 -4.44 -4.64 -2.88
CA TRP A 97 -4.42 -3.24 -3.30
C TRP A 97 -4.50 -3.08 -4.82
N TRP A 98 -3.66 -3.82 -5.55
CA TRP A 98 -3.63 -3.77 -7.01
C TRP A 98 -4.93 -4.28 -7.63
N PHE A 99 -5.59 -5.26 -6.99
CA PHE A 99 -6.92 -5.70 -7.42
C PHE A 99 -7.91 -4.54 -7.35
N PHE A 100 -8.07 -3.89 -6.22
CA PHE A 100 -9.01 -2.78 -6.10
C PHE A 100 -8.65 -1.59 -6.98
N LEU A 101 -7.35 -1.30 -7.14
CA LEU A 101 -6.90 -0.22 -8.02
C LEU A 101 -7.34 -0.43 -9.48
N PHE A 102 -7.20 -1.64 -10.00
CA PHE A 102 -7.51 -1.94 -11.38
C PHE A 102 -8.98 -2.31 -11.61
N TRP A 103 -9.61 -3.00 -10.67
CA TRP A 103 -10.94 -3.54 -10.87
C TRP A 103 -12.08 -2.70 -10.27
N ALA A 104 -11.82 -1.72 -9.39
CA ALA A 104 -12.90 -0.89 -8.86
C ALA A 104 -13.65 -0.11 -9.96
N PRO A 105 -12.99 0.51 -10.97
CA PRO A 105 -13.71 1.13 -12.07
C PRO A 105 -14.57 0.14 -12.87
N ALA A 106 -14.02 -1.07 -13.15
CA ALA A 106 -14.76 -2.12 -13.85
C ALA A 106 -15.92 -2.63 -13.00
N TYR A 107 -15.72 -2.80 -11.68
CA TYR A 107 -16.76 -3.18 -10.74
C TYR A 107 -17.98 -2.22 -10.79
N PHE A 108 -17.74 -0.90 -10.73
CA PHE A 108 -18.84 0.07 -10.82
C PHE A 108 -19.53 0.06 -12.18
N SER A 109 -18.79 -0.20 -13.25
CA SER A 109 -19.37 -0.36 -14.58
C SER A 109 -20.18 -1.63 -14.70
N ASP A 110 -19.66 -2.76 -14.25
CA ASP A 110 -20.29 -4.08 -14.35
C ASP A 110 -21.54 -4.21 -13.48
N GLN A 111 -21.49 -3.67 -12.25
CA GLN A 111 -22.56 -3.85 -11.27
C GLN A 111 -23.67 -2.79 -11.37
N TYR A 112 -23.32 -1.56 -11.81
CA TYR A 112 -24.25 -0.41 -11.75
C TYR A 112 -24.38 0.32 -13.09
N GLY A 113 -23.63 -0.08 -14.13
CA GLY A 113 -23.62 0.61 -15.41
C GLY A 113 -22.92 1.98 -15.36
N TYR A 114 -22.19 2.29 -14.29
CA TYR A 114 -21.48 3.57 -14.14
C TYR A 114 -20.07 3.47 -14.72
N SER A 115 -19.95 3.74 -16.02
CA SER A 115 -18.63 3.77 -16.67
C SER A 115 -17.71 4.81 -16.03
N SER A 116 -16.40 4.60 -16.09
CA SER A 116 -15.39 5.45 -15.45
C SER A 116 -15.33 6.88 -16.00
N ASP A 117 -15.96 7.15 -17.15
CA ASP A 117 -16.10 8.47 -17.78
C ASP A 117 -17.48 9.12 -17.53
N SER A 118 -18.42 8.41 -16.91
CA SER A 118 -19.71 8.96 -16.49
C SER A 118 -19.54 9.84 -15.24
N GLY A 119 -20.43 10.82 -15.07
CA GLY A 119 -20.39 11.71 -13.90
C GLY A 119 -20.47 10.95 -12.57
N MET A 120 -21.32 9.91 -12.48
CA MET A 120 -21.43 9.07 -11.29
C MET A 120 -20.20 8.18 -11.11
N GLY A 121 -19.69 7.55 -12.17
CA GLY A 121 -18.47 6.73 -12.10
C GLY A 121 -17.27 7.56 -11.62
N ILE A 122 -17.08 8.78 -12.13
CA ILE A 122 -16.04 9.71 -11.68
C ILE A 122 -16.23 10.03 -10.20
N ALA A 123 -17.44 10.34 -9.75
CA ALA A 123 -17.73 10.68 -8.35
C ALA A 123 -17.43 9.50 -7.40
N LEU A 124 -17.82 8.28 -7.76
CA LEU A 124 -17.54 7.08 -6.96
C LEU A 124 -16.04 6.79 -6.86
N ILE A 125 -15.33 6.84 -8.00
CA ILE A 125 -13.87 6.61 -8.03
C ILE A 125 -13.13 7.72 -7.27
N PHE A 126 -13.52 8.99 -7.44
CA PHE A 126 -12.95 10.10 -6.69
C PHE A 126 -13.14 9.92 -5.18
N THR A 127 -14.36 9.61 -4.75
CA THR A 127 -14.67 9.40 -3.32
C THR A 127 -13.85 8.27 -2.74
N LEU A 128 -13.74 7.13 -3.44
CA LEU A 128 -12.91 6.01 -3.03
C LEU A 128 -11.46 6.47 -2.76
N TYR A 129 -10.81 7.10 -3.75
CA TYR A 129 -9.41 7.51 -3.60
C TYR A 129 -9.22 8.69 -2.64
N ALA A 130 -10.20 9.59 -2.51
CA ALA A 130 -10.16 10.64 -1.50
C ALA A 130 -10.15 10.05 -0.08
N ILE A 131 -10.99 9.05 0.19
CA ILE A 131 -11.00 8.32 1.47
C ILE A 131 -9.66 7.63 1.71
N VAL A 132 -9.13 6.91 0.71
CA VAL A 132 -7.79 6.29 0.81
C VAL A 132 -6.74 7.31 1.21
N THR A 133 -6.67 8.44 0.48
CA THR A 133 -5.65 9.46 0.68
C THR A 133 -5.74 10.11 2.06
N VAL A 134 -6.94 10.56 2.44
CA VAL A 134 -7.13 11.30 3.70
C VAL A 134 -6.90 10.40 4.92
N LEU A 135 -7.48 9.21 4.93
CA LEU A 135 -7.39 8.33 6.10
C LEU A 135 -6.04 7.64 6.23
N SER A 136 -5.32 7.38 5.13
CA SER A 136 -3.98 6.80 5.19
C SER A 136 -2.97 7.70 5.91
N ILE A 137 -3.14 9.02 5.85
CA ILE A 137 -2.31 9.98 6.59
C ILE A 137 -2.40 9.70 8.10
N GLY A 138 -3.61 9.46 8.61
CA GLY A 138 -3.83 9.09 10.01
C GLY A 138 -3.17 7.76 10.42
N GLY A 139 -2.97 6.87 9.45
CA GLY A 139 -2.36 5.56 9.67
C GLY A 139 -0.90 5.62 10.14
N GLY A 140 -0.14 6.62 9.71
CA GLY A 140 1.22 6.86 10.21
C GLY A 140 1.27 7.33 11.66
N TYR A 141 0.21 7.97 12.15
CA TYR A 141 0.17 8.49 13.52
C TYR A 141 -0.15 7.42 14.58
N LEU A 142 -0.82 6.35 14.22
CA LEU A 142 -1.28 5.33 15.18
C LEU A 142 -0.14 4.63 15.94
N PRO A 143 0.98 4.21 15.31
CA PRO A 143 2.14 3.68 16.06
C PRO A 143 2.72 4.70 17.03
N THR A 144 2.88 5.94 16.60
CA THR A 144 3.37 7.05 17.44
C THR A 144 2.48 7.26 18.67
N TYR A 145 1.17 7.21 18.49
CA TYR A 145 0.22 7.29 19.60
C TYR A 145 0.45 6.15 20.63
N PHE A 146 0.69 4.93 20.18
CA PHE A 146 0.96 3.82 21.10
C PHE A 146 2.27 3.98 21.85
N VAL A 147 3.30 4.49 21.20
CA VAL A 147 4.60 4.76 21.84
C VAL A 147 4.48 5.93 22.82
N ASP A 148 4.06 7.09 22.34
CA ASP A 148 4.13 8.35 23.11
C ASP A 148 3.08 8.44 24.21
N LYS A 149 1.84 7.99 23.94
CA LYS A 149 0.74 8.12 24.89
C LYS A 149 0.52 6.89 25.74
N LYS A 150 0.90 5.70 25.26
CA LYS A 150 0.72 4.45 26.00
C LYS A 150 2.02 3.87 26.55
N GLY A 151 3.16 4.51 26.28
CA GLY A 151 4.47 4.06 26.77
C GLY A 151 4.90 2.68 26.24
N MET A 152 4.39 2.28 25.06
CA MET A 152 4.70 0.98 24.49
C MET A 152 6.08 0.97 23.84
N ASN A 153 6.73 -0.18 23.84
CA ASN A 153 7.90 -0.39 23.01
C ASN A 153 7.54 -0.11 21.53
N PRO A 154 8.39 0.61 20.76
CA PRO A 154 8.11 1.00 19.37
C PRO A 154 7.68 -0.17 18.47
N TYR A 155 8.35 -1.32 18.58
CA TYR A 155 8.01 -2.53 17.84
C TYR A 155 6.59 -3.02 18.17
N ILE A 156 6.26 -3.12 19.48
CA ILE A 156 4.92 -3.57 19.91
C ILE A 156 3.85 -2.57 19.48
N GLY A 157 4.10 -1.28 19.58
CA GLY A 157 3.19 -0.22 19.13
C GLY A 157 2.89 -0.34 17.64
N ARG A 158 3.93 -0.58 16.82
CA ARG A 158 3.79 -0.78 15.38
C ARG A 158 3.03 -2.06 15.04
N MET A 159 3.34 -3.18 15.67
CA MET A 159 2.62 -4.45 15.45
C MET A 159 1.13 -4.34 15.81
N ARG A 160 0.79 -3.63 16.88
CA ARG A 160 -0.61 -3.36 17.24
C ARG A 160 -1.32 -2.49 16.21
N ALA A 161 -0.66 -1.45 15.72
CA ALA A 161 -1.21 -0.60 14.67
C ALA A 161 -1.45 -1.40 13.39
N MET A 162 -0.49 -2.23 12.99
CA MET A 162 -0.62 -3.10 11.82
C MET A 162 -1.77 -4.11 11.97
N LEU A 163 -1.97 -4.69 13.15
CA LEU A 163 -3.10 -5.59 13.41
C LEU A 163 -4.45 -4.85 13.26
N ILE A 164 -4.56 -3.62 13.75
CA ILE A 164 -5.77 -2.80 13.57
C ILE A 164 -6.00 -2.55 12.07
N PHE A 165 -4.97 -2.15 11.32
CA PHE A 165 -5.11 -1.92 9.88
C PHE A 165 -5.40 -3.21 9.10
N ALA A 166 -4.91 -4.36 9.53
CA ALA A 166 -5.21 -5.66 8.94
C ALA A 166 -6.69 -6.07 9.11
N CYS A 167 -7.43 -5.45 10.04
CA CYS A 167 -8.88 -5.66 10.17
C CYS A 167 -9.71 -4.87 9.16
N PHE A 168 -9.19 -3.78 8.57
CA PHE A 168 -9.94 -2.98 7.60
C PHE A 168 -10.37 -3.78 6.35
N PRO A 169 -9.51 -4.62 5.76
CA PRO A 169 -9.91 -5.47 4.64
C PRO A 169 -11.11 -6.37 4.90
N LEU A 170 -11.39 -6.75 6.15
CA LEU A 170 -12.60 -7.52 6.50
C LEU A 170 -13.89 -6.82 6.10
N LEU A 171 -13.89 -5.48 5.99
CA LEU A 171 -15.02 -4.73 5.46
C LEU A 171 -15.38 -5.13 4.03
N GLY A 172 -14.45 -5.70 3.27
CA GLY A 172 -14.71 -6.22 1.92
C GLY A 172 -15.81 -7.29 1.87
N LEU A 173 -16.00 -8.05 2.97
CA LEU A 173 -17.07 -9.05 3.09
C LEU A 173 -18.47 -8.46 2.94
N ILE A 174 -18.65 -7.20 3.32
CA ILE A 174 -19.95 -6.52 3.24
C ILE A 174 -20.06 -5.58 2.03
N ALA A 175 -19.00 -5.42 1.24
CA ALA A 175 -19.00 -4.48 0.12
C ALA A 175 -20.05 -4.86 -0.94
N GLN A 176 -20.11 -6.13 -1.35
CA GLN A 176 -21.07 -6.63 -2.32
C GLN A 176 -22.52 -6.60 -1.79
N PRO A 177 -22.83 -7.14 -0.58
CA PRO A 177 -24.19 -7.05 -0.03
C PRO A 177 -24.68 -5.61 0.16
N MET A 178 -23.85 -4.73 0.66
CA MET A 178 -24.22 -3.31 0.82
C MET A 178 -24.39 -2.59 -0.52
N GLY A 179 -23.73 -3.08 -1.55
CA GLY A 179 -23.85 -2.59 -2.90
C GLY A 179 -25.23 -2.74 -3.53
N GLU A 180 -26.06 -3.69 -3.05
CA GLU A 180 -27.46 -3.83 -3.48
C GLU A 180 -28.31 -2.62 -3.09
N TYR A 181 -27.96 -1.93 -2.01
CA TYR A 181 -28.67 -0.72 -1.58
C TYR A 181 -28.21 0.53 -2.33
N SER A 182 -26.92 0.68 -2.57
CA SER A 182 -26.35 1.84 -3.31
C SER A 182 -24.89 1.61 -3.67
N ALA A 183 -24.47 2.08 -4.86
CA ALA A 183 -23.08 2.06 -5.33
C ALA A 183 -22.11 2.86 -4.42
N TRP A 184 -22.62 3.77 -3.61
CA TRP A 184 -21.81 4.55 -2.66
C TRP A 184 -21.21 3.68 -1.54
N TRP A 185 -21.92 2.63 -1.11
CA TRP A 185 -21.43 1.75 -0.06
C TRP A 185 -20.14 1.03 -0.47
N PRO A 186 -20.08 0.32 -1.61
CA PRO A 186 -18.81 -0.25 -2.06
C PRO A 186 -17.71 0.79 -2.24
N ALA A 187 -18.02 1.99 -2.75
CA ALA A 187 -17.01 3.05 -2.90
C ALA A 187 -16.39 3.45 -1.56
N ILE A 188 -17.21 3.65 -0.53
CA ILE A 188 -16.77 3.98 0.82
C ILE A 188 -16.01 2.81 1.43
N ILE A 189 -16.55 1.59 1.35
CA ILE A 189 -15.95 0.39 1.95
C ILE A 189 -14.59 0.09 1.32
N ILE A 190 -14.48 0.11 -0.01
CA ILE A 190 -13.21 -0.10 -0.70
C ILE A 190 -12.23 1.04 -0.38
N GLY A 191 -12.72 2.26 -0.22
CA GLY A 191 -11.91 3.40 0.23
C GLY A 191 -11.32 3.19 1.62
N LEU A 192 -12.13 2.73 2.58
CA LEU A 192 -11.68 2.39 3.94
C LEU A 192 -10.66 1.24 3.94
N LEU A 193 -10.94 0.19 3.18
CA LEU A 193 -10.04 -0.94 2.99
C LEU A 193 -8.69 -0.48 2.41
N GLY A 194 -8.72 0.35 1.36
CA GLY A 194 -7.52 0.91 0.75
C GLY A 194 -6.72 1.81 1.69
N ALA A 195 -7.39 2.59 2.55
CA ALA A 195 -6.74 3.38 3.59
C ALA A 195 -6.03 2.48 4.61
N GLY A 196 -6.67 1.39 5.02
CA GLY A 196 -6.07 0.37 5.88
C GLY A 196 -4.82 -0.26 5.24
N HIS A 197 -4.89 -0.58 3.93
CA HIS A 197 -3.73 -1.08 3.18
C HIS A 197 -2.56 -0.09 3.21
N GLN A 198 -2.78 1.17 2.86
CA GLN A 198 -1.71 2.16 2.80
C GLN A 198 -1.06 2.36 4.16
N ALA A 199 -1.86 2.46 5.23
CA ALA A 199 -1.38 2.56 6.59
C ALA A 199 -0.58 1.31 7.03
N TRP A 200 -1.07 0.12 6.70
CA TRP A 200 -0.39 -1.15 6.98
C TRP A 200 0.93 -1.26 6.22
N SER A 201 0.93 -0.96 4.92
CA SER A 201 2.10 -1.04 4.06
C SER A 201 3.21 -0.09 4.49
N ALA A 202 2.89 1.15 4.86
CA ALA A 202 3.86 2.11 5.38
C ALA A 202 4.57 1.59 6.64
N ASN A 203 3.81 0.98 7.56
CA ASN A 203 4.36 0.38 8.77
C ASN A 203 5.20 -0.87 8.49
N LEU A 204 4.80 -1.68 7.53
CA LEU A 204 5.56 -2.85 7.10
C LEU A 204 6.94 -2.47 6.56
N TYR A 205 7.02 -1.44 5.70
CA TYR A 205 8.31 -0.94 5.21
C TYR A 205 9.19 -0.38 6.34
N SER A 206 8.60 0.35 7.29
CA SER A 206 9.35 0.85 8.44
C SER A 206 9.93 -0.28 9.30
N THR A 207 9.22 -1.41 9.40
CA THR A 207 9.68 -2.58 10.16
C THR A 207 10.96 -3.19 9.58
N ILE A 208 11.21 -3.06 8.27
CA ILE A 208 12.46 -3.54 7.66
C ILE A 208 13.66 -2.77 8.22
N GLY A 209 13.53 -1.46 8.37
CA GLY A 209 14.58 -0.62 8.95
C GLY A 209 14.91 -0.99 10.40
N ASP A 210 13.92 -1.51 11.15
CA ASP A 210 14.14 -1.97 12.53
C ASP A 210 14.80 -3.36 12.61
N MET A 211 14.68 -4.17 11.55
CA MET A 211 15.12 -5.59 11.59
C MET A 211 16.42 -5.86 10.87
N PHE A 212 16.85 -4.99 9.96
CA PHE A 212 17.99 -5.22 9.09
C PHE A 212 18.97 -4.05 9.10
N PRO A 213 20.30 -4.31 8.93
CA PRO A 213 21.29 -3.24 8.77
C PRO A 213 20.93 -2.29 7.60
N LYS A 214 21.25 -1.00 7.74
CA LYS A 214 20.98 0.03 6.72
C LYS A 214 21.47 -0.38 5.32
N SER A 215 22.63 -1.01 5.23
CA SER A 215 23.23 -1.51 3.98
C SER A 215 22.38 -2.56 3.25
N THR A 216 21.47 -3.24 3.95
CA THR A 216 20.65 -4.36 3.43
C THR A 216 19.19 -3.99 3.20
N VAL A 217 18.70 -2.88 3.79
CA VAL A 217 17.29 -2.45 3.72
C VAL A 217 16.79 -2.36 2.27
N ALA A 218 17.58 -1.75 1.37
CA ALA A 218 17.18 -1.62 -0.04
C ALA A 218 17.01 -3.00 -0.72
N THR A 219 17.89 -3.97 -0.42
CA THR A 219 17.81 -5.33 -0.98
C THR A 219 16.57 -6.05 -0.50
N ILE A 220 16.28 -6.02 0.81
CA ILE A 220 15.07 -6.65 1.39
C ILE A 220 13.81 -5.99 0.83
N THR A 221 13.78 -4.65 0.74
CA THR A 221 12.68 -3.89 0.13
C THR A 221 12.43 -4.34 -1.31
N GLY A 222 13.49 -4.52 -2.10
CA GLY A 222 13.39 -5.01 -3.49
C GLY A 222 12.84 -6.44 -3.57
N ILE A 223 13.29 -7.34 -2.70
CA ILE A 223 12.76 -8.72 -2.61
C ILE A 223 11.26 -8.71 -2.31
N GLY A 224 10.82 -7.91 -1.34
CA GLY A 224 9.40 -7.80 -1.00
C GLY A 224 8.58 -7.17 -2.10
N ALA A 225 9.10 -6.13 -2.77
CA ALA A 225 8.42 -5.50 -3.91
C ALA A 225 8.21 -6.49 -5.06
N MET A 226 9.20 -7.34 -5.34
CA MET A 226 9.08 -8.42 -6.32
C MET A 226 7.99 -9.43 -5.91
N ALA A 227 7.96 -9.83 -4.64
CA ALA A 227 6.91 -10.73 -4.13
C ALA A 227 5.51 -10.09 -4.24
N GLY A 228 5.37 -8.80 -3.91
CA GLY A 228 4.13 -8.04 -4.10
C GLY A 228 3.69 -7.97 -5.57
N GLY A 229 4.63 -7.80 -6.51
CA GLY A 229 4.36 -7.86 -7.94
C GLY A 229 3.83 -9.22 -8.40
N ILE A 230 4.40 -10.32 -7.88
CA ILE A 230 3.91 -11.68 -8.14
C ILE A 230 2.49 -11.84 -7.58
N GLY A 231 2.24 -11.41 -6.34
CA GLY A 231 0.91 -11.44 -5.73
C GLY A 231 -0.12 -10.67 -6.54
N SER A 232 0.25 -9.46 -7.01
CA SER A 232 -0.57 -8.65 -7.89
C SER A 232 -0.90 -9.35 -9.21
N PHE A 233 0.09 -9.96 -9.85
CA PHE A 233 -0.12 -10.73 -11.08
C PHE A 233 -1.11 -11.87 -10.85
N LEU A 234 -0.93 -12.66 -9.80
CA LEU A 234 -1.75 -13.83 -9.51
C LEU A 234 -3.22 -13.44 -9.24
N ILE A 235 -3.47 -12.45 -8.39
CA ILE A 235 -4.83 -12.03 -8.06
C ILE A 235 -5.53 -11.39 -9.28
N ASN A 236 -4.85 -10.52 -10.02
CA ASN A 236 -5.46 -9.84 -11.17
C ASN A 236 -5.73 -10.82 -12.31
N LYS A 237 -4.80 -11.73 -12.61
CA LYS A 237 -4.97 -12.77 -13.61
C LYS A 237 -6.10 -13.74 -13.22
N GLY A 238 -6.07 -14.22 -11.97
CA GLY A 238 -7.09 -15.13 -11.44
C GLY A 238 -8.48 -14.50 -11.41
N SER A 239 -8.59 -13.24 -11.01
CA SER A 239 -9.85 -12.50 -11.02
C SER A 239 -10.39 -12.33 -12.43
N GLY A 240 -9.55 -11.96 -13.40
CA GLY A 240 -9.98 -11.84 -14.80
C GLY A 240 -10.51 -13.16 -15.38
N MET A 241 -9.82 -14.27 -15.09
CA MET A 241 -10.29 -15.61 -15.51
C MET A 241 -11.62 -15.99 -14.84
N LEU A 242 -11.75 -15.71 -13.53
CA LEU A 242 -12.98 -15.98 -12.78
C LEU A 242 -14.16 -15.14 -13.30
N PHE A 243 -13.95 -13.86 -13.57
CA PHE A 243 -15.00 -12.97 -14.10
C PHE A 243 -15.44 -13.41 -15.51
N THR A 244 -14.51 -13.77 -16.38
CA THR A 244 -14.83 -14.30 -17.72
C THR A 244 -15.62 -15.61 -17.63
N TYR A 245 -15.22 -16.51 -16.73
CA TYR A 245 -15.92 -17.78 -16.51
C TYR A 245 -17.33 -17.54 -15.98
N ALA A 246 -17.49 -16.71 -14.95
CA ALA A 246 -18.78 -16.43 -14.34
C ALA A 246 -19.73 -15.72 -15.33
N ASP A 247 -19.21 -14.81 -16.14
CA ASP A 247 -19.97 -14.12 -17.19
C ASP A 247 -20.50 -15.11 -18.24
N GLY A 248 -19.66 -16.07 -18.66
CA GLY A 248 -20.06 -17.13 -19.58
C GLY A 248 -21.09 -18.14 -19.03
N GLN A 249 -21.13 -18.33 -17.72
CA GLN A 249 -22.10 -19.21 -17.04
C GLN A 249 -23.43 -18.50 -16.69
N GLY A 250 -23.42 -17.17 -16.64
CA GLY A 250 -24.59 -16.38 -16.24
C GLY A 250 -25.15 -16.83 -14.89
N SER A 251 -26.46 -17.02 -14.80
CA SER A 251 -27.14 -17.44 -13.56
C SER A 251 -26.81 -18.87 -13.09
N ALA A 252 -26.15 -19.68 -13.91
CA ALA A 252 -25.68 -21.02 -13.50
C ALA A 252 -24.48 -20.93 -12.53
N PHE A 253 -23.73 -19.82 -12.55
CA PHE A 253 -22.71 -19.52 -11.56
C PHE A 253 -23.33 -18.71 -10.42
N SER A 254 -23.30 -19.21 -9.20
CA SER A 254 -23.80 -18.51 -8.02
C SER A 254 -22.89 -18.71 -6.83
N PHE A 255 -22.69 -17.63 -6.03
CA PHE A 255 -21.92 -17.68 -4.79
C PHE A 255 -22.53 -16.73 -3.76
N MET A 256 -22.86 -17.26 -2.58
CA MET A 256 -23.46 -16.52 -1.46
C MET A 256 -24.72 -15.71 -1.83
N GLY A 257 -25.52 -16.22 -2.78
CA GLY A 257 -26.76 -15.58 -3.23
C GLY A 257 -26.55 -14.54 -4.36
N PHE A 258 -25.35 -14.39 -4.86
CA PHE A 258 -25.03 -13.52 -6.01
C PHE A 258 -24.80 -14.39 -7.25
N ASP A 259 -25.55 -14.14 -8.32
CA ASP A 259 -25.48 -14.90 -9.55
C ASP A 259 -24.51 -14.26 -10.57
N GLY A 260 -23.81 -15.06 -11.35
CA GLY A 260 -22.93 -14.61 -12.40
C GLY A 260 -21.72 -13.80 -11.91
N LYS A 261 -21.41 -12.72 -12.60
CA LYS A 261 -20.27 -11.84 -12.29
C LYS A 261 -20.30 -11.21 -10.89
N PRO A 262 -21.45 -10.79 -10.33
CA PRO A 262 -21.59 -10.41 -8.92
C PRO A 262 -21.08 -11.46 -7.92
N GLY A 263 -21.37 -12.73 -8.15
CA GLY A 263 -20.87 -13.84 -7.34
C GLY A 263 -19.35 -13.98 -7.42
N ALA A 264 -18.79 -13.78 -8.60
CA ALA A 264 -17.34 -13.79 -8.81
C ALA A 264 -16.64 -12.62 -8.08
N TYR A 265 -17.20 -11.43 -8.09
CA TYR A 265 -16.71 -10.30 -7.28
C TYR A 265 -16.76 -10.62 -5.79
N MET A 266 -17.85 -11.25 -5.31
CA MET A 266 -17.96 -11.66 -3.92
C MET A 266 -16.87 -12.65 -3.50
N ILE A 267 -16.52 -13.63 -4.35
CA ILE A 267 -15.41 -14.56 -4.09
C ILE A 267 -14.09 -13.80 -3.93
N VAL A 268 -13.78 -12.89 -4.85
CA VAL A 268 -12.52 -12.12 -4.77
C VAL A 268 -12.52 -11.20 -3.54
N PHE A 269 -13.64 -10.58 -3.20
CA PHE A 269 -13.76 -9.78 -1.98
C PHE A 269 -13.53 -10.61 -0.72
N CYS A 270 -14.04 -11.86 -0.66
CA CYS A 270 -13.75 -12.78 0.43
C CYS A 270 -12.25 -13.10 0.53
N ILE A 271 -11.59 -13.39 -0.57
CA ILE A 271 -10.14 -13.65 -0.62
C ILE A 271 -9.37 -12.42 -0.13
N CYS A 272 -9.68 -11.26 -0.67
CA CYS A 272 -9.05 -9.99 -0.30
C CYS A 272 -9.23 -9.66 1.19
N SER A 273 -10.42 -9.97 1.74
CA SER A 273 -10.75 -9.66 3.13
C SER A 273 -9.91 -10.42 4.15
N VAL A 274 -9.54 -11.68 3.86
CA VAL A 274 -8.75 -12.49 4.79
C VAL A 274 -7.24 -12.41 4.56
N ALA A 275 -6.81 -11.88 3.41
CA ALA A 275 -5.41 -11.88 2.98
C ALA A 275 -4.47 -11.20 3.99
N TYR A 276 -4.91 -10.12 4.64
CA TYR A 276 -4.11 -9.38 5.63
C TYR A 276 -3.96 -10.10 6.97
N LEU A 277 -4.95 -10.91 7.36
CA LEU A 277 -4.86 -11.70 8.57
C LEU A 277 -3.96 -12.92 8.38
N VAL A 278 -3.81 -13.40 7.15
CA VAL A 278 -2.90 -14.48 6.79
C VAL A 278 -1.46 -13.97 6.63
N GLY A 279 -1.28 -12.81 5.98
CA GLY A 279 0.01 -12.17 5.73
C GLY A 279 0.59 -11.50 6.96
#